data_431ceef3e82e5c802ab4ef2209b84ee1
#
_entry.id   431ceef3e82e5c802ab4ef2209b84ee1
#
_cell.length_a   1.000
_cell.length_b   1.000
_cell.length_c   1.000
_cell.angle_alpha   90.00
_cell.angle_beta   90.00
_cell.angle_gamma   90.00
#
_symmetry.space_group_name_H-M   'P 1'
#
loop_
_entity.id
_entity.type
_entity.pdbx_description
1 polymer ?
#
loop_
_entity_poly.entity_id
_entity_poly.type
_entity_poly.pdbx_seq_one_letter_code
_entity_poly.pdbx_strand_id
1 'polypeptide(L)'
;FSQAPFKFQNSFYPEGKSICHSVILHTAGGIAGDDILSQNIHLAHNSKVLITTPAATKIYGSQGKKAIQEVKIKLEKDAYLEYLPQEIIVFNSANFKQKMRVDLDDNACWLGWEIIRFGRSARGEIFSEGNWLNYLEIWRKNKPIWIDRQYFMGNSPLFYASNGLGGNPVVG
;
A
#
# COMPACT_ATOMS: atom_id res chain seq x y z
N PHE A 1 9.53 -16.03 4.93
CA PHE A 1 8.35 -16.73 5.45
C PHE A 1 7.09 -16.01 4.99
N SER A 2 6.11 -16.73 4.48
CA SER A 2 4.80 -16.18 4.13
C SER A 2 3.69 -17.09 4.67
N GLN A 3 2.62 -16.48 5.15
CA GLN A 3 1.42 -17.14 5.65
C GLN A 3 0.22 -16.61 4.87
N ALA A 4 -0.72 -17.48 4.55
CA ALA A 4 -1.96 -17.06 3.90
C ALA A 4 -2.63 -15.89 4.66
N PRO A 5 -3.19 -14.91 3.94
CA PRO A 5 -3.42 -14.89 2.50
C PRO A 5 -2.24 -14.39 1.65
N PHE A 6 -1.12 -13.98 2.25
CA PHE A 6 0.05 -13.54 1.49
C PHE A 6 0.93 -14.70 1.05
N LYS A 7 1.42 -14.62 -0.18
CA LYS A 7 2.41 -15.53 -0.74
C LYS A 7 3.43 -14.74 -1.56
N PHE A 8 4.72 -14.96 -1.28
CA PHE A 8 5.79 -14.48 -2.15
C PHE A 8 6.01 -15.50 -3.27
N GLN A 9 6.08 -15.02 -4.50
CA GLN A 9 6.56 -15.84 -5.60
C GLN A 9 8.08 -16.06 -5.49
N ASN A 10 8.59 -17.08 -6.17
CA ASN A 10 10.03 -17.27 -6.27
C ASN A 10 10.67 -16.02 -6.88
N SER A 11 11.73 -15.56 -6.24
CA SER A 11 12.51 -14.41 -6.73
C SER A 11 13.10 -14.71 -8.10
N PHE A 12 13.15 -13.72 -8.97
CA PHE A 12 13.73 -13.83 -10.31
C PHE A 12 14.59 -12.61 -10.60
N TYR A 13 15.46 -12.70 -11.61
CA TYR A 13 16.54 -11.73 -11.84
C TYR A 13 16.60 -11.33 -13.31
N PRO A 14 15.59 -10.63 -13.87
CA PRO A 14 15.51 -10.29 -15.29
C PRO A 14 16.59 -9.30 -15.76
N GLU A 15 17.09 -8.50 -14.82
CA GLU A 15 18.12 -7.49 -15.05
C GLU A 15 19.53 -7.96 -14.64
N GLY A 16 19.70 -9.27 -14.42
CA GLY A 16 20.95 -9.85 -13.94
C GLY A 16 20.97 -10.09 -12.43
N LYS A 17 21.95 -10.84 -11.96
CA LYS A 17 22.01 -11.38 -10.59
C LYS A 17 22.06 -10.32 -9.47
N SER A 18 22.33 -9.07 -9.81
CA SER A 18 22.45 -7.98 -8.83
C SER A 18 21.12 -7.35 -8.43
N ILE A 19 20.05 -7.56 -9.19
CA ILE A 19 18.72 -6.98 -8.92
C ILE A 19 17.70 -8.10 -8.80
N CYS A 20 17.09 -8.21 -7.63
CA CYS A 20 16.08 -9.20 -7.32
C CYS A 20 14.68 -8.65 -7.60
N HIS A 21 13.88 -9.34 -8.37
CA HIS A 21 12.45 -9.06 -8.49
C HIS A 21 11.63 -10.04 -7.67
N SER A 22 10.64 -9.54 -6.96
CA SER A 22 9.73 -10.34 -6.14
C SER A 22 8.30 -9.86 -6.30
N VAL A 23 7.37 -10.80 -6.36
CA VAL A 23 5.94 -10.52 -6.49
C VAL A 23 5.21 -11.01 -5.26
N ILE A 24 4.44 -10.12 -4.63
CA ILE A 24 3.59 -10.45 -3.49
C ILE A 24 2.18 -10.75 -4.00
N LEU A 25 1.70 -11.93 -3.74
CA LEU A 25 0.34 -12.36 -4.05
C LEU A 25 -0.54 -12.23 -2.80
N HIS A 26 -1.75 -11.70 -2.97
CA HIS A 26 -2.83 -11.81 -2.01
C HIS A 26 -3.87 -12.81 -2.52
N THR A 27 -3.86 -14.02 -1.95
CA THR A 27 -4.61 -15.16 -2.52
C THR A 27 -6.09 -15.18 -2.16
N ALA A 28 -6.54 -14.34 -1.25
CA ALA A 28 -7.95 -14.27 -0.80
C ALA A 28 -8.84 -13.33 -1.63
N GLY A 29 -8.35 -12.81 -2.76
CA GLY A 29 -9.13 -11.99 -3.69
C GLY A 29 -9.47 -10.57 -3.22
N GLY A 30 -9.22 -10.22 -1.96
CA GLY A 30 -9.41 -8.89 -1.39
C GLY A 30 -9.48 -8.92 0.14
N ILE A 31 -9.59 -7.76 0.76
CA ILE A 31 -9.58 -7.54 2.21
C ILE A 31 -11.00 -7.23 2.66
N ALA A 32 -11.50 -7.93 3.66
CA ALA A 32 -12.83 -7.76 4.23
C ALA A 32 -12.76 -7.07 5.61
N GLY A 33 -13.91 -6.64 6.14
CA GLY A 33 -13.99 -6.10 7.48
C GLY A 33 -13.47 -7.09 8.53
N ASP A 34 -12.80 -6.58 9.56
CA ASP A 34 -12.08 -7.30 10.62
C ASP A 34 -10.78 -7.99 10.19
N ASP A 35 -10.40 -7.98 8.89
CA ASP A 35 -9.10 -8.47 8.47
C ASP A 35 -7.98 -7.57 8.99
N ILE A 36 -6.93 -8.20 9.52
CA ILE A 36 -5.68 -7.54 9.90
C ILE A 36 -4.54 -8.22 9.16
N LEU A 37 -3.95 -7.49 8.21
CA LEU A 37 -2.86 -7.98 7.36
C LEU A 37 -1.55 -7.27 7.70
N SER A 38 -0.48 -8.02 7.83
CA SER A 38 0.84 -7.49 8.12
C SER A 38 1.88 -7.98 7.12
N GLN A 39 2.70 -7.05 6.63
CA GLN A 39 3.84 -7.33 5.77
C GLN A 39 5.10 -6.75 6.43
N ASN A 40 6.13 -7.57 6.57
CA ASN A 40 7.43 -7.15 7.05
C ASN A 40 8.46 -7.42 5.94
N ILE A 41 9.06 -6.37 5.43
CA ILE A 41 10.06 -6.41 4.35
C ILE A 41 11.37 -5.94 4.94
N HIS A 42 12.39 -6.78 4.86
CA HIS A 42 13.73 -6.46 5.34
C HIS A 42 14.74 -6.72 4.24
N LEU A 43 15.46 -5.70 3.85
CA LEU A 43 16.56 -5.79 2.90
C LEU A 43 17.89 -5.67 3.64
N ALA A 44 18.73 -6.69 3.45
CA ALA A 44 20.07 -6.69 3.98
C ALA A 44 20.98 -5.68 3.23
N HIS A 45 22.13 -5.41 3.82
CA HIS A 45 23.15 -4.52 3.25
C HIS A 45 23.43 -4.78 1.77
N ASN A 46 23.54 -3.71 0.97
CA ASN A 46 23.78 -3.73 -0.48
C ASN A 46 22.73 -4.45 -1.33
N SER A 47 21.60 -4.87 -0.79
CA SER A 47 20.55 -5.52 -1.57
C SER A 47 19.86 -4.53 -2.51
N LYS A 48 19.54 -4.99 -3.73
CA LYS A 48 18.72 -4.24 -4.69
C LYS A 48 17.51 -5.07 -5.07
N VAL A 49 16.32 -4.55 -4.78
CA VAL A 49 15.08 -5.32 -4.93
C VAL A 49 13.99 -4.46 -5.54
N LEU A 50 13.23 -5.05 -6.45
CA LEU A 50 11.93 -4.55 -6.87
C LEU A 50 10.85 -5.47 -6.32
N ILE A 51 9.85 -4.89 -5.65
CA ILE A 51 8.67 -5.61 -5.14
C ILE A 51 7.43 -5.01 -5.77
N THR A 52 6.58 -5.86 -6.33
CA THR A 52 5.29 -5.47 -6.90
C THR A 52 4.20 -6.48 -6.53
N THR A 53 2.96 -6.19 -6.92
CA THR A 53 1.82 -7.11 -6.86
C THR A 53 1.26 -7.35 -8.25
N PRO A 54 0.70 -8.53 -8.57
CA PRO A 54 0.26 -8.84 -9.94
C PRO A 54 -1.11 -8.25 -10.30
N ALA A 55 -1.86 -7.76 -9.30
CA ALA A 55 -3.20 -7.25 -9.48
C ALA A 55 -3.57 -6.25 -8.38
N ALA A 56 -4.60 -5.45 -8.64
CA ALA A 56 -5.19 -4.53 -7.68
C ALA A 56 -5.65 -5.25 -6.40
N THR A 57 -5.43 -4.61 -5.25
CA THR A 57 -5.97 -5.05 -3.97
C THR A 57 -7.38 -4.46 -3.78
N LYS A 58 -8.36 -5.30 -3.53
CA LYS A 58 -9.76 -4.89 -3.31
C LYS A 58 -10.05 -4.80 -1.82
N ILE A 59 -10.64 -3.70 -1.39
CA ILE A 59 -11.12 -3.53 -0.03
C ILE A 59 -12.64 -3.56 -0.08
N TYR A 60 -13.24 -4.58 0.49
CA TYR A 60 -14.69 -4.79 0.43
C TYR A 60 -15.45 -3.90 1.42
N GLY A 61 -16.68 -3.55 1.09
CA GLY A 61 -17.62 -2.93 2.01
C GLY A 61 -17.84 -3.82 3.25
N SER A 62 -17.89 -3.22 4.44
CA SER A 62 -17.73 -3.97 5.70
C SER A 62 -18.80 -3.71 6.76
N GLN A 63 -19.87 -2.98 6.45
CA GLN A 63 -20.91 -2.62 7.43
C GLN A 63 -20.33 -2.03 8.74
N GLY A 64 -19.34 -1.15 8.62
CA GLY A 64 -18.69 -0.48 9.75
C GLY A 64 -17.50 -1.23 10.36
N LYS A 65 -17.26 -2.49 10.04
CA LYS A 65 -16.10 -3.23 10.51
C LYS A 65 -14.82 -2.74 9.81
N LYS A 66 -13.74 -2.58 10.59
CA LYS A 66 -12.47 -2.01 10.09
C LYS A 66 -11.52 -3.09 9.60
N ALA A 67 -11.07 -2.96 8.37
CA ALA A 67 -9.92 -3.69 7.85
C ALA A 67 -8.63 -2.91 8.07
N ILE A 68 -7.53 -3.59 8.37
CA ILE A 68 -6.23 -2.97 8.65
C ILE A 68 -5.15 -3.67 7.83
N GLN A 69 -4.33 -2.88 7.14
CA GLN A 69 -3.10 -3.35 6.52
C GLN A 69 -1.91 -2.59 7.09
N GLU A 70 -0.91 -3.32 7.55
CA GLU A 70 0.34 -2.75 8.05
C GLU A 70 1.52 -3.25 7.20
N VAL A 71 2.32 -2.32 6.68
CA VAL A 71 3.54 -2.60 5.92
C VAL A 71 4.70 -1.98 6.66
N LYS A 72 5.67 -2.80 7.05
CA LYS A 72 6.92 -2.36 7.69
C LYS A 72 8.08 -2.73 6.78
N ILE A 73 8.84 -1.72 6.39
CA ILE A 73 10.00 -1.84 5.50
C ILE A 73 11.23 -1.40 6.28
N LYS A 74 12.24 -2.25 6.33
CA LYS A 74 13.54 -1.91 6.89
C LYS A 74 14.62 -2.13 5.84
N LEU A 75 15.36 -1.07 5.52
CA LEU A 75 16.48 -1.11 4.58
C LEU A 75 17.78 -0.88 5.34
N GLU A 76 18.67 -1.87 5.32
CA GLU A 76 20.01 -1.73 5.85
C GLU A 76 20.87 -0.84 4.95
N LYS A 77 22.07 -0.51 5.43
CA LYS A 77 23.02 0.38 4.74
C LYS A 77 23.19 -0.01 3.27
N ASP A 78 23.19 1.00 2.39
CA ASP A 78 23.35 0.89 0.94
C ASP A 78 22.33 -0.02 0.23
N ALA A 79 21.22 -0.40 0.90
CA ALA A 79 20.14 -1.16 0.28
C ALA A 79 19.25 -0.24 -0.57
N TYR A 80 18.70 -0.80 -1.65
CA TYR A 80 17.79 -0.12 -2.56
C TYR A 80 16.52 -0.93 -2.78
N LEU A 81 15.38 -0.32 -2.56
CA LEU A 81 14.07 -0.93 -2.79
C LEU A 81 13.19 -0.07 -3.69
N GLU A 82 12.67 -0.66 -4.74
CA GLU A 82 11.49 -0.20 -5.45
C GLU A 82 10.26 -0.99 -4.95
N TYR A 83 9.32 -0.30 -4.30
CA TYR A 83 8.08 -0.89 -3.82
C TYR A 83 6.91 -0.33 -4.65
N LEU A 84 6.52 -1.07 -5.68
CA LEU A 84 5.63 -0.62 -6.75
C LEU A 84 4.38 -1.53 -6.83
N PRO A 85 3.52 -1.57 -5.81
CA PRO A 85 2.31 -2.37 -5.84
C PRO A 85 1.31 -1.82 -6.87
N GLN A 86 0.40 -2.69 -7.34
CA GLN A 86 -0.77 -2.25 -8.09
C GLN A 86 -1.73 -1.48 -7.17
N GLU A 87 -2.70 -0.81 -7.76
CA GLU A 87 -3.64 0.04 -7.05
C GLU A 87 -4.46 -0.71 -5.98
N ILE A 88 -4.93 0.05 -5.00
CA ILE A 88 -5.92 -0.38 -4.03
C ILE A 88 -7.28 0.19 -4.45
N ILE A 89 -8.27 -0.67 -4.59
CA ILE A 89 -9.64 -0.28 -4.93
C ILE A 89 -10.49 -0.36 -3.66
N VAL A 90 -10.85 0.78 -3.12
CA VAL A 90 -11.68 0.91 -1.92
C VAL A 90 -13.16 0.95 -2.35
N PHE A 91 -13.90 -0.14 -2.11
CA PHE A 91 -15.31 -0.24 -2.46
C PHE A 91 -16.18 0.64 -1.57
N ASN A 92 -17.36 0.97 -2.03
CA ASN A 92 -18.34 1.70 -1.21
C ASN A 92 -18.58 0.97 0.12
N SER A 93 -18.83 1.72 1.20
CA SER A 93 -19.03 1.23 2.57
C SER A 93 -17.81 0.50 3.18
N ALA A 94 -16.63 0.57 2.56
CA ALA A 94 -15.40 0.05 3.15
C ALA A 94 -14.94 0.93 4.32
N ASN A 95 -14.41 0.30 5.36
CA ASN A 95 -13.75 0.98 6.47
C ASN A 95 -12.31 0.43 6.56
N PHE A 96 -11.37 1.16 5.97
CA PHE A 96 -10.01 0.67 5.77
C PHE A 96 -8.96 1.61 6.36
N LYS A 97 -8.00 1.02 7.04
CA LYS A 97 -6.82 1.71 7.56
C LYS A 97 -5.55 1.06 7.03
N GLN A 98 -4.77 1.84 6.34
CA GLN A 98 -3.44 1.47 5.89
C GLN A 98 -2.38 2.19 6.71
N LYS A 99 -1.31 1.49 7.03
CA LYS A 99 -0.13 2.04 7.67
C LYS A 99 1.10 1.51 6.96
N MET A 100 1.96 2.39 6.53
CA MET A 100 3.29 2.04 6.01
C MET A 100 4.36 2.77 6.80
N ARG A 101 5.36 2.03 7.24
CA ARG A 101 6.56 2.59 7.86
C ARG A 101 7.80 2.09 7.13
N VAL A 102 8.64 3.03 6.73
CA VAL A 102 9.91 2.76 6.05
C VAL A 102 11.05 3.28 6.92
N ASP A 103 11.88 2.38 7.42
CA ASP A 103 13.08 2.69 8.18
C ASP A 103 14.30 2.52 7.29
N LEU A 104 15.05 3.62 7.08
CA LEU A 104 16.21 3.69 6.21
C LEU A 104 17.49 3.82 7.05
N ASP A 105 18.49 3.01 6.77
CA ASP A 105 19.85 3.18 7.27
C ASP A 105 20.69 4.08 6.35
N ASP A 106 22.01 4.18 6.59
CA ASP A 106 22.93 5.00 5.81
C ASP A 106 22.90 4.63 4.32
N ASN A 107 22.80 5.64 3.47
CA ASN A 107 22.72 5.53 2.01
C ASN A 107 21.60 4.60 1.50
N ALA A 108 20.75 4.06 2.37
CA ALA A 108 19.61 3.29 1.93
C ALA A 108 18.64 4.18 1.13
N CYS A 109 18.10 3.64 0.05
CA CYS A 109 17.19 4.36 -0.84
C CYS A 109 15.90 3.57 -1.01
N TRP A 110 14.76 4.26 -0.91
CA TRP A 110 13.44 3.71 -1.16
C TRP A 110 12.72 4.54 -2.21
N LEU A 111 12.16 3.88 -3.19
CA LEU A 111 11.21 4.42 -4.15
C LEU A 111 9.90 3.66 -3.99
N GLY A 112 8.80 4.35 -3.82
CA GLY A 112 7.50 3.70 -3.72
C GLY A 112 6.38 4.61 -4.13
N TRP A 113 5.24 4.00 -4.46
CA TRP A 113 3.98 4.69 -4.69
C TRP A 113 2.82 3.97 -4.02
N GLU A 114 1.75 4.69 -3.85
CA GLU A 114 0.44 4.17 -3.48
C GLU A 114 -0.58 4.78 -4.42
N ILE A 115 -1.34 3.96 -5.10
CA ILE A 115 -2.42 4.39 -5.99
C ILE A 115 -3.72 3.89 -5.40
N ILE A 116 -4.60 4.81 -5.05
CA ILE A 116 -5.89 4.50 -4.41
C ILE A 116 -7.01 4.88 -5.37
N ARG A 117 -7.92 3.95 -5.58
CA ARG A 117 -9.16 4.18 -6.32
C ARG A 117 -10.35 4.05 -5.39
N PHE A 118 -11.19 5.07 -5.36
CA PHE A 118 -12.42 5.11 -4.59
C PHE A 118 -13.62 4.67 -5.44
N GLY A 119 -14.26 3.57 -5.06
CA GLY A 119 -15.38 2.98 -5.78
C GLY A 119 -14.97 2.19 -7.03
N ARG A 120 -15.92 1.44 -7.59
CA ARG A 120 -15.77 0.66 -8.82
C ARG A 120 -16.38 1.40 -9.99
N SER A 121 -15.71 2.42 -10.52
CA SER A 121 -16.27 3.28 -11.56
C SER A 121 -16.72 2.53 -12.81
N ALA A 122 -16.09 1.39 -13.16
CA ALA A 122 -16.54 0.53 -14.26
C ALA A 122 -17.95 -0.07 -14.04
N ARG A 123 -18.48 -0.01 -12.80
CA ARG A 123 -19.83 -0.44 -12.43
C ARG A 123 -20.70 0.73 -11.99
N GLY A 124 -20.26 1.97 -12.19
CA GLY A 124 -20.96 3.17 -11.74
C GLY A 124 -20.96 3.37 -10.22
N GLU A 125 -20.16 2.58 -9.46
CA GLU A 125 -20.07 2.73 -8.02
C GLU A 125 -19.17 3.92 -7.66
N ILE A 126 -19.68 4.76 -6.75
CA ILE A 126 -18.93 5.86 -6.11
C ILE A 126 -18.72 5.52 -4.64
N PHE A 127 -17.69 6.11 -4.03
CA PHE A 127 -17.42 5.97 -2.60
C PHE A 127 -18.23 7.00 -1.82
N SER A 128 -19.50 6.66 -1.55
CA SER A 128 -20.46 7.52 -0.84
C SER A 128 -20.55 7.25 0.65
N GLU A 129 -20.04 6.12 1.10
CA GLU A 129 -20.03 5.70 2.50
C GLU A 129 -18.70 5.03 2.84
N GLY A 130 -18.36 5.02 4.13
CA GLY A 130 -17.15 4.38 4.63
C GLY A 130 -16.04 5.36 4.94
N ASN A 131 -14.88 4.82 5.30
CA ASN A 131 -13.71 5.59 5.70
C ASN A 131 -12.44 4.96 5.14
N TRP A 132 -11.55 5.80 4.66
CA TRP A 132 -10.19 5.43 4.30
C TRP A 132 -9.19 6.29 5.06
N LEU A 133 -8.26 5.63 5.75
CA LEU A 133 -7.16 6.28 6.45
C LEU A 133 -5.84 5.72 5.93
N ASN A 134 -4.93 6.59 5.58
CA ASN A 134 -3.57 6.23 5.18
C ASN A 134 -2.54 6.95 6.04
N TYR A 135 -1.57 6.20 6.56
CA TYR A 135 -0.44 6.70 7.33
C TYR A 135 0.83 6.17 6.70
N LEU A 136 1.61 7.08 6.10
CA LEU A 136 2.95 6.81 5.58
C LEU A 136 3.98 7.54 6.44
N GLU A 137 4.95 6.81 6.94
CA GLU A 137 6.06 7.36 7.70
C GLU A 137 7.38 6.86 7.13
N ILE A 138 8.30 7.78 6.81
CA ILE A 138 9.66 7.45 6.38
C ILE A 138 10.63 7.98 7.44
N TRP A 139 11.47 7.11 7.93
CA TRP A 139 12.41 7.38 8.99
C TRP A 139 13.84 7.10 8.56
N ARG A 140 14.79 7.90 9.03
CA ARG A 140 16.22 7.64 8.88
C ARG A 140 16.91 7.83 10.23
N LYS A 141 17.64 6.82 10.70
CA LYS A 141 18.33 6.86 12.01
C LYS A 141 17.42 7.33 13.15
N ASN A 142 16.24 6.75 13.25
CA ASN A 142 15.23 7.08 14.24
C ASN A 142 14.71 8.53 14.21
N LYS A 143 14.96 9.27 13.12
CA LYS A 143 14.37 10.60 12.88
C LYS A 143 13.35 10.50 11.74
N PRO A 144 12.14 11.02 11.90
CA PRO A 144 11.19 11.08 10.80
C PRO A 144 11.71 12.09 9.76
N ILE A 145 11.72 11.67 8.50
CA ILE A 145 12.08 12.53 7.37
C ILE A 145 10.87 12.86 6.49
N TRP A 146 9.83 12.03 6.57
CA TRP A 146 8.55 12.26 5.92
C TRP A 146 7.43 11.63 6.72
N ILE A 147 6.33 12.37 6.92
CA ILE A 147 5.09 11.88 7.54
C ILE A 147 3.94 12.39 6.70
N ASP A 148 3.15 11.48 6.17
CA ASP A 148 1.91 11.76 5.48
C ASP A 148 0.75 11.05 6.15
N ARG A 149 -0.36 11.79 6.36
CA ARG A 149 -1.58 11.27 6.98
C ARG A 149 -2.77 11.76 6.19
N GLN A 150 -3.42 10.84 5.55
CA GLN A 150 -4.59 11.12 4.74
C GLN A 150 -5.83 10.47 5.36
N TYR A 151 -6.93 11.19 5.32
CA TYR A 151 -8.23 10.68 5.73
C TYR A 151 -9.28 11.10 4.72
N PHE A 152 -10.03 10.11 4.26
CA PHE A 152 -11.13 10.32 3.35
C PHE A 152 -12.38 9.60 3.86
N MET A 153 -13.46 10.36 4.00
CA MET A 153 -14.78 9.83 4.37
C MET A 153 -15.68 9.83 3.14
N GLY A 154 -16.49 8.82 2.97
CA GLY A 154 -17.51 8.76 1.93
C GLY A 154 -18.41 10.00 1.95
N ASN A 155 -18.80 10.48 0.78
CA ASN A 155 -19.52 11.75 0.60
C ASN A 155 -18.80 13.02 1.11
N SER A 156 -17.49 12.96 1.35
CA SER A 156 -16.74 14.17 1.70
C SER A 156 -16.85 15.21 0.58
N PRO A 157 -17.14 16.49 0.91
CA PRO A 157 -17.11 17.58 -0.08
C PRO A 157 -15.77 17.69 -0.83
N LEU A 158 -14.68 17.25 -0.21
CA LEU A 158 -13.34 17.23 -0.82
C LEU A 158 -13.27 16.33 -2.06
N PHE A 159 -14.20 15.38 -2.21
CA PHE A 159 -14.26 14.54 -3.41
C PHE A 159 -14.51 15.38 -4.67
N TYR A 160 -15.35 16.41 -4.57
CA TYR A 160 -15.77 17.24 -5.70
C TYR A 160 -15.09 18.60 -5.75
N ALA A 161 -14.48 19.03 -4.63
CA ALA A 161 -13.84 20.33 -4.55
C ALA A 161 -12.60 20.40 -5.47
N SER A 162 -12.40 21.54 -6.13
CA SER A 162 -11.27 21.80 -7.03
C SER A 162 -9.91 21.75 -6.32
N ASN A 163 -9.89 22.05 -5.02
CA ASN A 163 -8.72 21.92 -4.15
C ASN A 163 -8.65 20.55 -3.43
N GLY A 164 -9.53 19.63 -3.78
CA GLY A 164 -9.54 18.23 -3.36
C GLY A 164 -9.28 17.31 -4.55
N LEU A 165 -10.17 16.31 -4.74
CA LEU A 165 -10.03 15.36 -5.85
C LEU A 165 -10.66 15.83 -7.18
N GLY A 166 -11.37 16.95 -7.20
CA GLY A 166 -11.99 17.49 -8.40
C GLY A 166 -12.97 16.53 -9.11
N GLY A 167 -13.59 15.62 -8.36
CA GLY A 167 -14.46 14.56 -8.90
C GLY A 167 -13.72 13.34 -9.46
N ASN A 168 -12.39 13.29 -9.36
CA ASN A 168 -11.61 12.14 -9.81
C ASN A 168 -11.56 11.05 -8.72
N PRO A 169 -11.86 9.79 -9.05
CA PRO A 169 -11.90 8.72 -8.06
C PRO A 169 -10.51 8.11 -7.77
N VAL A 170 -9.44 8.64 -8.34
CA VAL A 170 -8.09 8.09 -8.21
C VAL A 170 -7.15 9.15 -7.64
N VAL A 171 -6.34 8.73 -6.69
CA VAL A 171 -5.27 9.53 -6.05
C VAL A 171 -4.00 8.67 -5.92
N GLY A 172 -2.83 9.32 -6.05
CA GLY A 172 -1.51 8.68 -5.90
C GLY A 172 -0.42 9.70 -5.68
#